data_a945d1abf8aeff92d2fadbf0f4cd5e4f
#
_entry.id   a945d1abf8aeff92d2fadbf0f4cd5e4f
#
_cell.length_a   1.000
_cell.length_b   1.000
_cell.length_c   1.000
_cell.angle_alpha   90.00
_cell.angle_beta   90.00
_cell.angle_gamma   90.00
#
_symmetry.space_group_name_H-M   'P 1'
#
loop_
_entity.id
_entity.type
_entity.pdbx_description
1 polymer ?
#
loop_
_entity_poly.entity_id
_entity_poly.type
_entity_poly.pdbx_seq_one_letter_code
_entity_poly.pdbx_strand_id
1 'polypeptide(L)'
;MTDPQHAGDIETRSMGPGGRAAAGFRRLPPLGVDIAVAALVFVASVVNLPAQEGVGISAIPVAGFVMLAVSSVALFWRRSRSLAVLGVALAMTLAWTVFDYPSNPVFHAMVSLFAVGRYVREPRMSLAALAVAVAVVGLGQVADGDPVSEVVTALVVPTLPWYVGRRIRVRDHYAAVAQERAEHLEWRRATEAQRAIADARAGIARELHDVVAHNVSVMTVQAGAARLVVADDPERAQEALGAVEEAGRRALDELRHLLGVLRPETASGELGPQPALNQVRKLVDQLRQTGMSISLDANVPSELPVRVDLFAYRIVQEALTNVLKHGGVDATTRVRLEEADGHLDIEVTDTGLSLIHISEPTRLH
;
A
#
# COMPACT_ATOMS: atom_id res chain seq x y z
N MET A 1 4.20 34.06 -6.59
CA MET A 1 3.03 34.32 -5.74
C MET A 1 1.97 33.34 -6.22
N THR A 2 2.04 32.09 -5.75
CA THR A 2 1.21 30.95 -6.18
C THR A 2 0.32 30.54 -5.01
N ASP A 3 -0.97 30.54 -5.26
CA ASP A 3 -2.11 30.32 -4.37
C ASP A 3 -2.10 28.90 -3.75
N PRO A 4 -2.19 28.73 -2.42
CA PRO A 4 -2.16 27.44 -1.72
C PRO A 4 -3.53 26.70 -1.66
N GLN A 5 -4.55 27.10 -2.41
CA GLN A 5 -5.91 26.50 -2.30
C GLN A 5 -6.17 25.25 -3.13
N HIS A 6 -5.23 24.76 -3.95
CA HIS A 6 -5.46 23.60 -4.84
C HIS A 6 -4.92 22.25 -4.34
N ALA A 7 -4.34 22.19 -3.14
CA ALA A 7 -3.76 20.94 -2.59
C ALA A 7 -4.75 20.08 -1.76
N GLY A 8 -5.97 20.58 -1.50
CA GLY A 8 -6.93 19.92 -0.60
C GLY A 8 -7.90 18.91 -1.23
N ASP A 9 -8.07 18.91 -2.55
CA ASP A 9 -9.21 18.21 -3.20
C ASP A 9 -8.91 16.83 -3.81
N ILE A 10 -7.68 16.34 -3.74
CA ILE A 10 -7.29 15.06 -4.39
C ILE A 10 -7.41 13.86 -3.46
N GLU A 11 -7.37 14.04 -2.13
CA GLU A 11 -7.37 12.91 -1.17
C GLU A 11 -8.75 12.33 -0.81
N THR A 12 -9.86 12.99 -1.20
CA THR A 12 -11.20 12.56 -0.74
C THR A 12 -11.93 11.60 -1.72
N ARG A 13 -11.33 11.21 -2.85
CA ARG A 13 -12.04 10.47 -3.91
C ARG A 13 -11.87 8.94 -3.94
N SER A 14 -11.06 8.34 -3.07
CA SER A 14 -10.77 6.89 -3.16
C SER A 14 -11.33 6.00 -2.05
N MET A 15 -12.11 6.52 -1.11
CA MET A 15 -12.73 5.67 -0.08
C MET A 15 -14.13 5.21 -0.51
N GLY A 16 -14.27 3.89 -0.75
CA GLY A 16 -15.56 3.24 -1.03
C GLY A 16 -16.54 3.35 0.15
N PRO A 17 -17.84 3.04 -0.07
CA PRO A 17 -18.93 3.27 0.91
C PRO A 17 -18.75 2.58 2.27
N GLY A 18 -17.96 1.50 2.36
CA GLY A 18 -17.62 0.82 3.62
C GLY A 18 -16.64 1.59 4.52
N GLY A 19 -15.78 2.43 3.95
CA GLY A 19 -14.82 3.24 4.72
C GLY A 19 -15.46 4.43 5.45
N ARG A 20 -16.56 4.96 4.92
CA ARG A 20 -17.28 6.10 5.52
C ARG A 20 -18.07 5.73 6.78
N ALA A 21 -18.61 4.52 6.85
CA ALA A 21 -19.35 4.05 8.04
C ALA A 21 -18.40 3.83 9.23
N ALA A 22 -17.22 3.26 9.01
CA ALA A 22 -16.21 3.06 10.07
C ALA A 22 -15.59 4.39 10.55
N ALA A 23 -15.45 5.39 9.67
CA ALA A 23 -14.96 6.72 10.02
C ALA A 23 -15.97 7.56 10.83
N GLY A 24 -17.28 7.33 10.65
CA GLY A 24 -18.34 8.00 11.41
C GLY A 24 -18.35 7.62 12.90
N PHE A 25 -18.07 6.36 13.24
CA PHE A 25 -18.03 5.88 14.63
C PHE A 25 -16.77 6.36 15.41
N ARG A 26 -15.69 6.74 14.71
CA ARG A 26 -14.45 7.28 15.31
C ARG A 26 -14.52 8.76 15.71
N ARG A 27 -15.57 9.48 15.35
CA ARG A 27 -15.65 10.94 15.51
C ARG A 27 -16.59 11.44 16.61
N LEU A 28 -17.09 10.58 17.51
CA LEU A 28 -17.70 11.08 18.74
C LEU A 28 -16.59 11.74 19.56
N PRO A 29 -16.72 13.04 19.93
CA PRO A 29 -15.74 13.69 20.77
C PRO A 29 -15.60 12.87 22.05
N PRO A 30 -14.39 12.71 22.62
CA PRO A 30 -14.16 11.90 23.83
C PRO A 30 -15.10 12.26 24.97
N LEU A 31 -15.53 13.51 25.03
CA LEU A 31 -16.54 14.04 25.96
C LEU A 31 -17.90 13.39 25.77
N GLY A 32 -18.39 13.21 24.56
CA GLY A 32 -19.68 12.59 24.28
C GLY A 32 -19.77 11.13 24.75
N VAL A 33 -18.67 10.39 24.57
CA VAL A 33 -18.57 8.99 25.05
C VAL A 33 -18.54 8.94 26.58
N ASP A 34 -17.87 9.89 27.23
CA ASP A 34 -17.78 9.91 28.69
C ASP A 34 -19.13 10.29 29.33
N ILE A 35 -19.86 11.22 28.73
CA ILE A 35 -21.24 11.53 29.14
C ILE A 35 -22.16 10.32 28.96
N ALA A 36 -22.11 9.68 27.79
CA ALA A 36 -22.95 8.53 27.50
C ALA A 36 -22.69 7.37 28.47
N VAL A 37 -21.42 7.10 28.81
CA VAL A 37 -21.08 6.05 29.78
C VAL A 37 -21.54 6.43 31.20
N ALA A 38 -21.33 7.66 31.65
CA ALA A 38 -21.79 8.10 32.96
C ALA A 38 -23.34 8.02 33.09
N ALA A 39 -24.06 8.47 32.07
CA ALA A 39 -25.52 8.37 32.01
C ALA A 39 -26.02 6.91 31.99
N LEU A 40 -25.37 6.06 31.15
CA LEU A 40 -25.72 4.64 31.05
C LEU A 40 -25.49 3.91 32.39
N VAL A 41 -24.36 4.17 33.06
CA VAL A 41 -24.06 3.57 34.36
C VAL A 41 -25.06 4.03 35.43
N PHE A 42 -25.42 5.32 35.43
CA PHE A 42 -26.44 5.83 36.34
C PHE A 42 -27.80 5.14 36.13
N VAL A 43 -28.29 5.11 34.87
CA VAL A 43 -29.54 4.46 34.51
C VAL A 43 -29.53 2.98 34.84
N ALA A 44 -28.42 2.27 34.45
CA ALA A 44 -28.30 0.85 34.76
C ALA A 44 -28.30 0.56 36.26
N SER A 45 -27.67 1.42 37.09
CA SER A 45 -27.69 1.29 38.53
C SER A 45 -29.10 1.50 39.08
N VAL A 46 -29.80 2.54 38.64
CA VAL A 46 -31.18 2.80 39.10
C VAL A 46 -32.17 1.70 38.70
N VAL A 47 -32.06 1.18 37.48
CA VAL A 47 -32.93 0.11 36.96
C VAL A 47 -32.66 -1.24 37.65
N ASN A 48 -31.40 -1.53 37.97
CA ASN A 48 -31.01 -2.83 38.55
C ASN A 48 -31.35 -2.92 40.05
N LEU A 49 -31.49 -1.82 40.76
CA LEU A 49 -31.82 -1.78 42.20
C LEU A 49 -33.12 -2.52 42.54
N PRO A 50 -34.26 -2.23 41.90
CA PRO A 50 -35.51 -2.92 42.23
C PRO A 50 -35.58 -4.37 41.72
N ALA A 51 -34.78 -4.71 40.72
CA ALA A 51 -34.83 -6.04 40.10
C ALA A 51 -34.21 -7.16 40.96
N GLN A 52 -33.32 -6.84 41.89
CA GLN A 52 -32.65 -7.83 42.74
C GLN A 52 -33.45 -8.29 43.96
N GLU A 53 -34.30 -7.40 44.54
CA GLU A 53 -34.99 -7.71 45.81
C GLU A 53 -36.53 -7.56 45.74
N GLY A 54 -37.07 -7.24 44.57
CA GLY A 54 -38.53 -6.96 44.45
C GLY A 54 -38.97 -5.72 45.18
N VAL A 55 -38.05 -4.88 45.64
CA VAL A 55 -38.28 -3.66 46.39
C VAL A 55 -38.51 -2.48 45.45
N GLY A 56 -39.57 -1.73 45.62
CA GLY A 56 -39.86 -0.56 44.76
C GLY A 56 -38.77 0.52 44.86
N ILE A 57 -38.62 1.32 43.80
CA ILE A 57 -37.68 2.48 43.74
C ILE A 57 -37.90 3.46 44.91
N SER A 58 -39.13 3.50 45.48
CA SER A 58 -39.50 4.31 46.60
C SER A 58 -38.83 3.95 47.94
N ALA A 59 -38.26 2.75 48.04
CA ALA A 59 -37.52 2.33 49.24
C ALA A 59 -36.10 2.88 49.32
N ILE A 60 -35.57 3.45 48.22
CA ILE A 60 -34.23 4.01 48.19
C ILE A 60 -34.30 5.45 48.75
N PRO A 61 -33.51 5.77 49.79
CA PRO A 61 -33.48 7.12 50.33
C PRO A 61 -32.83 8.10 49.33
N VAL A 62 -33.22 9.37 49.41
CA VAL A 62 -32.66 10.45 48.58
C VAL A 62 -31.11 10.46 48.61
N ALA A 63 -30.51 10.13 49.76
CA ALA A 63 -29.09 10.02 49.94
C ALA A 63 -28.48 8.96 49.00
N GLY A 64 -29.11 7.81 48.75
CA GLY A 64 -28.67 6.79 47.80
C GLY A 64 -28.65 7.32 46.36
N PHE A 65 -29.65 8.05 45.93
CA PHE A 65 -29.66 8.69 44.60
C PHE A 65 -28.54 9.73 44.44
N VAL A 66 -28.29 10.53 45.50
CA VAL A 66 -27.16 11.49 45.49
C VAL A 66 -25.82 10.77 45.37
N MET A 67 -25.63 9.68 46.08
CA MET A 67 -24.42 8.86 45.98
C MET A 67 -24.21 8.29 44.57
N LEU A 68 -25.26 7.76 43.94
CA LEU A 68 -25.22 7.28 42.55
C LEU A 68 -24.87 8.42 41.58
N ALA A 69 -25.50 9.58 41.73
CA ALA A 69 -25.21 10.75 40.88
C ALA A 69 -23.76 11.22 41.03
N VAL A 70 -23.25 11.36 42.25
CA VAL A 70 -21.86 11.77 42.53
C VAL A 70 -20.88 10.78 41.90
N SER A 71 -21.10 9.47 42.03
CA SER A 71 -20.23 8.46 41.43
C SER A 71 -20.31 8.44 39.92
N SER A 72 -21.47 8.67 39.32
CA SER A 72 -21.67 8.78 37.89
C SER A 72 -20.95 10.01 37.33
N VAL A 73 -21.05 11.17 38.02
CA VAL A 73 -20.30 12.38 37.65
C VAL A 73 -18.80 12.16 37.76
N ALA A 74 -18.33 11.43 38.79
CA ALA A 74 -16.90 11.11 38.92
C ALA A 74 -16.35 10.34 37.72
N LEU A 75 -17.15 9.49 37.07
CA LEU A 75 -16.72 8.74 35.85
C LEU A 75 -16.29 9.63 34.71
N PHE A 76 -16.63 10.92 34.73
CA PHE A 76 -16.14 11.88 33.74
C PHE A 76 -14.63 12.03 33.74
N TRP A 77 -14.00 11.89 34.92
CA TRP A 77 -12.55 11.97 35.07
C TRP A 77 -11.83 10.61 34.99
N ARG A 78 -12.56 9.53 34.61
CA ARG A 78 -12.02 8.16 34.56
C ARG A 78 -10.75 7.99 33.68
N ARG A 79 -10.55 8.87 32.66
CA ARG A 79 -9.37 8.83 31.80
C ARG A 79 -8.15 9.52 32.39
N SER A 80 -8.37 10.62 33.11
CA SER A 80 -7.29 11.45 33.66
C SER A 80 -6.94 11.11 35.11
N ARG A 81 -7.93 10.69 35.92
CA ARG A 81 -7.79 10.42 37.36
C ARG A 81 -8.42 9.07 37.75
N SER A 82 -8.10 8.01 36.99
CA SER A 82 -8.70 6.69 37.13
C SER A 82 -8.69 6.15 38.56
N LEU A 83 -7.59 6.34 39.31
CA LEU A 83 -7.47 5.88 40.70
C LEU A 83 -8.40 6.66 41.67
N ALA A 84 -8.51 7.98 41.51
CA ALA A 84 -9.39 8.79 42.32
C ALA A 84 -10.86 8.43 42.05
N VAL A 85 -11.24 8.20 40.79
CA VAL A 85 -12.59 7.78 40.40
C VAL A 85 -12.90 6.40 40.97
N LEU A 86 -11.95 5.46 40.95
CA LEU A 86 -12.12 4.17 41.63
C LEU A 86 -12.31 4.36 43.16
N GLY A 87 -11.52 5.23 43.78
CA GLY A 87 -11.65 5.54 45.20
C GLY A 87 -13.06 6.06 45.55
N VAL A 88 -13.61 6.94 44.73
CA VAL A 88 -15.01 7.42 44.91
C VAL A 88 -16.02 6.26 44.77
N ALA A 89 -15.87 5.42 43.73
CA ALA A 89 -16.75 4.27 43.54
C ALA A 89 -16.69 3.26 44.69
N LEU A 90 -15.49 2.95 45.20
CA LEU A 90 -15.31 2.02 46.32
C LEU A 90 -15.80 2.62 47.64
N ALA A 91 -15.57 3.91 47.90
CA ALA A 91 -16.13 4.62 49.06
C ALA A 91 -17.65 4.60 49.05
N MET A 92 -18.26 4.79 47.88
CA MET A 92 -19.70 4.67 47.71
C MET A 92 -20.20 3.24 47.98
N THR A 93 -19.52 2.21 47.40
CA THR A 93 -19.86 0.81 47.67
C THR A 93 -19.80 0.48 49.15
N LEU A 94 -18.77 0.94 49.85
CA LEU A 94 -18.62 0.74 51.30
C LEU A 94 -19.73 1.48 52.09
N ALA A 95 -20.00 2.74 51.73
CA ALA A 95 -21.07 3.49 52.37
C ALA A 95 -22.44 2.83 52.17
N TRP A 96 -22.72 2.31 50.97
CA TRP A 96 -23.92 1.58 50.64
C TRP A 96 -24.11 0.35 51.54
N THR A 97 -23.04 -0.43 51.75
CA THR A 97 -23.03 -1.58 52.66
C THR A 97 -23.23 -1.16 54.12
N VAL A 98 -22.55 -0.08 54.59
CA VAL A 98 -22.62 0.40 55.98
C VAL A 98 -24.02 0.95 56.35
N PHE A 99 -24.69 1.58 55.38
CA PHE A 99 -26.05 2.11 55.59
C PHE A 99 -27.15 1.07 55.34
N ASP A 100 -26.75 -0.17 55.02
CA ASP A 100 -27.67 -1.29 54.76
C ASP A 100 -28.74 -0.95 53.69
N TYR A 101 -28.29 -0.29 52.62
CA TYR A 101 -29.17 0.03 51.49
C TYR A 101 -29.40 -1.21 50.64
N PRO A 102 -30.61 -1.42 50.11
CA PRO A 102 -30.92 -2.56 49.29
C PRO A 102 -30.11 -2.55 48.01
N SER A 103 -29.58 -3.70 47.62
CA SER A 103 -28.77 -3.94 46.39
C SER A 103 -27.50 -3.12 46.26
N ASN A 104 -26.42 -3.71 45.85
CA ASN A 104 -25.11 -3.05 45.70
C ASN A 104 -24.86 -2.55 44.27
N PRO A 105 -24.63 -1.24 44.05
CA PRO A 105 -24.43 -0.67 42.72
C PRO A 105 -22.99 -0.96 42.19
N VAL A 106 -22.75 -2.20 41.76
CA VAL A 106 -21.45 -2.67 41.29
C VAL A 106 -20.95 -2.03 39.99
N PHE A 107 -21.85 -1.45 39.16
CA PHE A 107 -21.49 -0.92 37.81
C PHE A 107 -20.46 0.20 37.85
N HIS A 108 -20.52 1.09 38.88
CA HIS A 108 -19.53 2.17 39.02
C HIS A 108 -18.13 1.64 39.29
N ALA A 109 -18.00 0.62 40.17
CA ALA A 109 -16.74 -0.05 40.44
C ALA A 109 -16.20 -0.78 39.21
N MET A 110 -17.05 -1.48 38.45
CA MET A 110 -16.68 -2.18 37.22
C MET A 110 -16.11 -1.23 36.16
N VAL A 111 -16.80 -0.10 35.88
CA VAL A 111 -16.34 0.88 34.89
C VAL A 111 -15.07 1.59 35.36
N SER A 112 -14.94 1.87 36.66
CA SER A 112 -13.74 2.47 37.23
C SER A 112 -12.54 1.51 37.18
N LEU A 113 -12.74 0.22 37.46
CA LEU A 113 -11.70 -0.81 37.33
C LEU A 113 -11.26 -1.04 35.88
N PHE A 114 -12.20 -1.05 34.94
CA PHE A 114 -11.86 -1.04 33.55
C PHE A 114 -10.97 0.17 33.20
N ALA A 115 -11.32 1.36 33.69
CA ALA A 115 -10.52 2.56 33.47
C ALA A 115 -9.12 2.47 34.09
N VAL A 116 -9.00 1.91 35.31
CA VAL A 116 -7.71 1.64 35.95
C VAL A 116 -6.88 0.67 35.11
N GLY A 117 -7.46 -0.45 34.68
CA GLY A 117 -6.80 -1.38 33.77
C GLY A 117 -6.32 -0.74 32.49
N ARG A 118 -7.12 0.17 31.92
CA ARG A 118 -6.89 0.83 30.64
C ARG A 118 -5.89 1.98 30.69
N TYR A 119 -5.94 2.84 31.73
CA TYR A 119 -5.25 4.13 31.76
C TYR A 119 -4.09 4.21 32.77
N VAL A 120 -4.07 3.39 33.84
CA VAL A 120 -2.96 3.39 34.83
C VAL A 120 -1.77 2.64 34.25
N ARG A 121 -0.68 3.37 33.98
CA ARG A 121 0.55 2.80 33.37
C ARG A 121 1.34 1.93 34.34
N GLU A 122 1.41 2.32 35.60
CA GLU A 122 2.19 1.64 36.63
C GLU A 122 1.51 0.31 37.02
N PRO A 123 2.16 -0.85 36.76
CA PRO A 123 1.52 -2.15 36.98
C PRO A 123 1.27 -2.44 38.45
N ARG A 124 2.16 -1.97 39.34
CA ARG A 124 2.04 -2.16 40.79
C ARG A 124 0.81 -1.41 41.35
N MET A 125 0.63 -0.15 40.93
CA MET A 125 -0.53 0.66 41.35
C MET A 125 -1.83 0.09 40.81
N SER A 126 -1.84 -0.38 39.57
CA SER A 126 -3.01 -0.99 38.94
C SER A 126 -3.41 -2.31 39.64
N LEU A 127 -2.44 -3.15 40.04
CA LEU A 127 -2.69 -4.36 40.79
C LEU A 127 -3.12 -4.09 42.25
N ALA A 128 -2.49 -3.12 42.92
CA ALA A 128 -2.91 -2.69 44.26
C ALA A 128 -4.37 -2.18 44.27
N ALA A 129 -4.73 -1.37 43.26
CA ALA A 129 -6.10 -0.90 43.10
C ALA A 129 -7.13 -2.05 42.90
N LEU A 130 -6.74 -3.07 42.13
CA LEU A 130 -7.55 -4.28 41.97
C LEU A 130 -7.67 -5.04 43.29
N ALA A 131 -6.58 -5.24 44.05
CA ALA A 131 -6.60 -5.94 45.32
C ALA A 131 -7.53 -5.22 46.37
N VAL A 132 -7.45 -3.88 46.40
CA VAL A 132 -8.34 -3.09 47.25
C VAL A 132 -9.82 -3.24 46.82
N ALA A 133 -10.08 -3.23 45.53
CA ALA A 133 -11.43 -3.40 45.01
C ALA A 133 -12.02 -4.79 45.32
N VAL A 134 -11.21 -5.86 45.16
CA VAL A 134 -11.58 -7.23 45.54
C VAL A 134 -11.90 -7.31 47.04
N ALA A 135 -11.08 -6.68 47.88
CA ALA A 135 -11.31 -6.66 49.35
C ALA A 135 -12.59 -5.91 49.70
N VAL A 136 -12.86 -4.73 49.13
CA VAL A 136 -14.07 -3.94 49.41
C VAL A 136 -15.32 -4.64 48.95
N VAL A 137 -15.31 -5.22 47.73
CA VAL A 137 -16.46 -5.97 47.20
C VAL A 137 -16.69 -7.25 48.01
N GLY A 138 -15.62 -7.95 48.41
CA GLY A 138 -15.70 -9.15 49.22
C GLY A 138 -16.29 -8.88 50.63
N LEU A 139 -15.87 -7.78 51.28
CA LEU A 139 -16.43 -7.38 52.56
C LEU A 139 -17.94 -7.11 52.50
N GLY A 140 -18.42 -6.61 51.36
CA GLY A 140 -19.85 -6.34 51.18
C GLY A 140 -20.73 -7.57 50.92
N GLN A 141 -20.12 -8.73 50.62
CA GLN A 141 -20.85 -9.96 50.29
C GLN A 141 -21.04 -10.94 51.48
N VAL A 142 -20.28 -10.75 52.57
CA VAL A 142 -20.22 -11.74 53.67
C VAL A 142 -21.53 -11.87 54.49
N ALA A 143 -22.53 -11.07 54.16
CA ALA A 143 -23.71 -10.98 55.04
C ALA A 143 -24.84 -11.99 54.74
N ASP A 144 -25.09 -12.43 53.49
CA ASP A 144 -26.39 -13.03 53.16
C ASP A 144 -26.44 -14.20 52.18
N GLY A 145 -25.32 -14.88 51.80
CA GLY A 145 -25.37 -15.84 50.71
C GLY A 145 -24.62 -17.16 50.85
N ASP A 146 -24.65 -17.97 49.81
CA ASP A 146 -23.82 -19.16 49.66
C ASP A 146 -22.36 -18.75 49.48
N PRO A 147 -21.46 -19.26 50.38
CA PRO A 147 -20.04 -18.83 50.39
C PRO A 147 -19.30 -19.02 49.07
N VAL A 148 -19.74 -19.96 48.24
CA VAL A 148 -19.11 -20.16 46.91
C VAL A 148 -19.49 -19.06 45.94
N SER A 149 -20.76 -18.69 45.85
CA SER A 149 -21.23 -17.62 44.98
C SER A 149 -20.67 -16.25 45.36
N GLU A 150 -20.52 -15.99 46.65
CA GLU A 150 -19.91 -14.78 47.21
C GLU A 150 -18.45 -14.63 46.83
N VAL A 151 -17.64 -15.68 46.99
CA VAL A 151 -16.20 -15.70 46.63
C VAL A 151 -16.05 -15.51 45.11
N VAL A 152 -16.88 -16.19 44.31
CA VAL A 152 -16.82 -16.07 42.83
C VAL A 152 -17.18 -14.63 42.42
N THR A 153 -18.21 -14.04 42.99
CA THR A 153 -18.63 -12.66 42.68
C THR A 153 -17.56 -11.65 43.11
N ALA A 154 -16.99 -11.77 44.30
CA ALA A 154 -15.94 -10.89 44.81
C ALA A 154 -14.68 -10.92 43.96
N LEU A 155 -14.36 -12.05 43.33
CA LEU A 155 -13.19 -12.19 42.46
C LEU A 155 -13.48 -11.81 41.02
N VAL A 156 -14.59 -12.27 40.44
CA VAL A 156 -14.85 -12.12 39.01
C VAL A 156 -15.29 -10.70 38.64
N VAL A 157 -16.18 -10.12 39.45
CA VAL A 157 -16.75 -8.79 39.16
C VAL A 157 -15.71 -7.69 39.08
N PRO A 158 -14.71 -7.56 39.98
CA PRO A 158 -13.66 -6.56 39.86
C PRO A 158 -12.55 -6.96 38.87
N THR A 159 -12.22 -8.26 38.80
CA THR A 159 -11.05 -8.74 38.01
C THR A 159 -11.32 -8.67 36.50
N LEU A 160 -12.51 -9.05 36.05
CA LEU A 160 -12.83 -9.13 34.63
C LEU A 160 -12.74 -7.77 33.90
N PRO A 161 -13.42 -6.68 34.36
CA PRO A 161 -13.32 -5.39 33.71
C PRO A 161 -11.90 -4.81 33.77
N TRP A 162 -11.19 -4.98 34.88
CA TRP A 162 -9.79 -4.60 34.98
C TRP A 162 -8.92 -5.34 33.97
N TYR A 163 -9.07 -6.67 33.84
CA TYR A 163 -8.34 -7.48 32.88
C TYR A 163 -8.60 -7.04 31.44
N VAL A 164 -9.88 -6.83 31.09
CA VAL A 164 -10.26 -6.35 29.75
C VAL A 164 -9.63 -4.99 29.46
N GLY A 165 -9.71 -4.04 30.39
CA GLY A 165 -9.05 -2.74 30.25
C GLY A 165 -7.55 -2.85 30.03
N ARG A 166 -6.88 -3.72 30.81
CA ARG A 166 -5.44 -4.01 30.68
C ARG A 166 -5.10 -4.63 29.33
N ARG A 167 -5.90 -5.60 28.84
CA ARG A 167 -5.68 -6.27 27.55
C ARG A 167 -5.80 -5.28 26.39
N ILE A 168 -6.80 -4.40 26.43
CA ILE A 168 -6.95 -3.37 25.40
C ILE A 168 -5.75 -2.41 25.40
N ARG A 169 -5.28 -1.97 26.58
CA ARG A 169 -4.08 -1.12 26.67
C ARG A 169 -2.86 -1.78 26.03
N VAL A 170 -2.62 -3.05 26.38
CA VAL A 170 -1.46 -3.82 25.85
C VAL A 170 -1.57 -3.97 24.35
N ARG A 171 -2.76 -4.31 23.86
CA ARG A 171 -3.01 -4.42 22.41
C ARG A 171 -2.75 -3.11 21.67
N ASP A 172 -3.24 -1.98 22.19
CA ASP A 172 -3.04 -0.67 21.58
C ASP A 172 -1.57 -0.27 21.56
N HIS A 173 -0.83 -0.60 22.61
CA HIS A 173 0.62 -0.37 22.65
C HIS A 173 1.35 -1.19 21.58
N TYR A 174 1.04 -2.48 21.46
CA TYR A 174 1.64 -3.31 20.40
C TYR A 174 1.24 -2.83 19.00
N ALA A 175 -0.01 -2.41 18.80
CA ALA A 175 -0.47 -1.87 17.51
C ALA A 175 0.30 -0.58 17.15
N ALA A 176 0.50 0.34 18.11
CA ALA A 176 1.25 1.56 17.88
C ALA A 176 2.73 1.27 17.52
N VAL A 177 3.39 0.37 18.25
CA VAL A 177 4.78 -0.03 17.95
C VAL A 177 4.89 -0.74 16.60
N ALA A 178 3.91 -1.58 16.25
CA ALA A 178 3.88 -2.25 14.94
C ALA A 178 3.71 -1.26 13.80
N GLN A 179 2.86 -0.25 13.97
CA GLN A 179 2.64 0.80 12.98
C GLN A 179 3.92 1.64 12.78
N GLU A 180 4.57 2.08 13.86
CA GLU A 180 5.83 2.83 13.79
C GLU A 180 6.91 2.04 13.05
N ARG A 181 7.02 0.73 13.31
CA ARG A 181 7.96 -0.15 12.60
C ARG A 181 7.62 -0.28 11.13
N ALA A 182 6.33 -0.39 10.77
CA ALA A 182 5.89 -0.48 9.38
C ALA A 182 6.27 0.79 8.60
N GLU A 183 5.97 1.98 9.14
CA GLU A 183 6.33 3.28 8.55
C GLU A 183 7.85 3.41 8.35
N HIS A 184 8.63 2.96 9.34
CA HIS A 184 10.10 2.99 9.25
C HIS A 184 10.65 2.05 8.18
N LEU A 185 10.05 0.85 8.03
CA LEU A 185 10.42 -0.09 6.96
C LEU A 185 10.06 0.43 5.58
N GLU A 186 8.91 1.05 5.40
CA GLU A 186 8.50 1.68 4.14
C GLU A 186 9.46 2.81 3.75
N TRP A 187 9.80 3.68 4.70
CA TRP A 187 10.78 4.74 4.45
C TRP A 187 12.15 4.18 4.04
N ARG A 188 12.64 3.14 4.71
CA ARG A 188 13.91 2.47 4.34
C ARG A 188 13.85 1.90 2.93
N ARG A 189 12.78 1.17 2.59
CA ARG A 189 12.60 0.59 1.24
C ARG A 189 12.60 1.67 0.16
N ALA A 190 11.90 2.77 0.39
CA ALA A 190 11.88 3.90 -0.55
C ALA A 190 13.28 4.51 -0.74
N THR A 191 14.03 4.68 0.36
CA THR A 191 15.41 5.22 0.32
C THR A 191 16.37 4.25 -0.39
N GLU A 192 16.28 2.96 -0.11
CA GLU A 192 17.09 1.92 -0.77
C GLU A 192 16.80 1.84 -2.26
N ALA A 193 15.52 1.90 -2.66
CA ALA A 193 15.13 1.93 -4.07
C ALA A 193 15.69 3.16 -4.80
N GLN A 194 15.63 4.35 -4.17
CA GLN A 194 16.23 5.57 -4.73
C GLN A 194 17.75 5.46 -4.89
N ARG A 195 18.44 4.89 -3.90
CA ARG A 195 19.88 4.65 -3.98
C ARG A 195 20.23 3.67 -5.09
N ALA A 196 19.50 2.54 -5.20
CA ALA A 196 19.71 1.56 -6.27
C ALA A 196 19.54 2.19 -7.66
N ILE A 197 18.53 3.07 -7.85
CA ILE A 197 18.34 3.80 -9.10
C ILE A 197 19.51 4.77 -9.37
N ALA A 198 19.99 5.48 -8.35
CA ALA A 198 21.12 6.40 -8.48
C ALA A 198 22.42 5.66 -8.83
N ASP A 199 22.67 4.52 -8.17
CA ASP A 199 23.84 3.68 -8.40
C ASP A 199 23.81 3.05 -9.81
N ALA A 200 22.64 2.58 -10.25
CA ALA A 200 22.44 2.09 -11.61
C ALA A 200 22.71 3.17 -12.66
N ARG A 201 22.18 4.39 -12.46
CA ARG A 201 22.46 5.54 -13.35
C ARG A 201 23.95 5.89 -13.40
N ALA A 202 24.62 5.90 -12.25
CA ALA A 202 26.06 6.15 -12.19
C ALA A 202 26.88 5.04 -12.85
N GLY A 203 26.44 3.78 -12.77
CA GLY A 203 27.01 2.65 -13.49
C GLY A 203 26.95 2.84 -15.00
N ILE A 204 25.75 3.12 -15.50
CA ILE A 204 25.49 3.36 -16.92
C ILE A 204 26.30 4.55 -17.46
N ALA A 205 26.35 5.66 -16.69
CA ALA A 205 27.12 6.84 -17.10
C ALA A 205 28.61 6.53 -17.24
N ARG A 206 29.18 5.67 -16.39
CA ARG A 206 30.57 5.21 -16.52
C ARG A 206 30.75 4.34 -17.75
N GLU A 207 29.87 3.37 -17.99
CA GLU A 207 29.95 2.48 -19.15
C GLU A 207 29.82 3.25 -20.47
N LEU A 208 28.90 4.22 -20.55
CA LEU A 208 28.78 5.13 -21.69
C LEU A 208 30.06 5.97 -21.87
N HIS A 209 30.65 6.47 -20.78
CA HIS A 209 31.89 7.25 -20.85
C HIS A 209 33.06 6.41 -21.37
N ASP A 210 33.18 5.17 -20.91
CA ASP A 210 34.26 4.25 -21.32
C ASP A 210 34.13 3.89 -22.80
N VAL A 211 32.92 3.59 -23.30
CA VAL A 211 32.69 3.32 -24.73
C VAL A 211 33.02 4.55 -25.59
N VAL A 212 32.56 5.73 -25.17
CA VAL A 212 32.84 6.98 -25.90
C VAL A 212 34.34 7.30 -25.90
N ALA A 213 34.99 7.26 -24.74
CA ALA A 213 36.41 7.58 -24.60
C ALA A 213 37.30 6.66 -25.41
N HIS A 214 37.01 5.36 -25.40
CA HIS A 214 37.75 4.36 -26.19
C HIS A 214 37.63 4.63 -27.69
N ASN A 215 36.41 4.74 -28.21
CA ASN A 215 36.17 4.92 -29.63
C ASN A 215 36.71 6.26 -30.15
N VAL A 216 36.54 7.36 -29.38
CA VAL A 216 37.08 8.69 -29.72
C VAL A 216 38.60 8.64 -29.75
N SER A 217 39.25 7.92 -28.84
CA SER A 217 40.70 7.75 -28.83
C SER A 217 41.21 7.03 -30.11
N VAL A 218 40.54 5.94 -30.48
CA VAL A 218 40.83 5.20 -31.70
C VAL A 218 40.67 6.07 -32.95
N MET A 219 39.52 6.80 -33.04
CA MET A 219 39.27 7.73 -34.15
C MET A 219 40.35 8.82 -34.25
N THR A 220 40.76 9.37 -33.09
CA THR A 220 41.78 10.42 -33.05
C THR A 220 43.16 9.94 -33.55
N VAL A 221 43.57 8.73 -33.16
CA VAL A 221 44.81 8.12 -33.60
C VAL A 221 44.79 7.84 -35.11
N GLN A 222 43.68 7.25 -35.61
CA GLN A 222 43.52 6.95 -37.04
C GLN A 222 43.47 8.23 -37.90
N ALA A 223 42.78 9.25 -37.47
CA ALA A 223 42.74 10.53 -38.15
C ALA A 223 44.13 11.23 -38.16
N GLY A 224 44.86 11.08 -37.05
CA GLY A 224 46.25 11.54 -36.98
C GLY A 224 47.18 10.81 -37.96
N ALA A 225 47.05 9.48 -38.07
CA ALA A 225 47.81 8.69 -39.03
C ALA A 225 47.47 9.06 -40.48
N ALA A 226 46.17 9.20 -40.81
CA ALA A 226 45.73 9.63 -42.13
C ALA A 226 46.35 10.99 -42.54
N ARG A 227 46.36 11.95 -41.59
CA ARG A 227 46.95 13.28 -41.85
C ARG A 227 48.45 13.27 -42.12
N LEU A 228 49.19 12.33 -41.56
CA LEU A 228 50.64 12.22 -41.77
C LEU A 228 51.00 11.67 -43.13
N VAL A 229 50.18 10.80 -43.70
CA VAL A 229 50.51 10.07 -44.94
C VAL A 229 49.72 10.58 -46.17
N VAL A 230 48.79 11.49 -46.03
CA VAL A 230 47.86 11.92 -47.10
C VAL A 230 48.58 12.51 -48.32
N ALA A 231 49.77 13.13 -48.14
CA ALA A 231 50.54 13.70 -49.22
C ALA A 231 51.43 12.69 -49.98
N ASP A 232 51.90 11.66 -49.27
CA ASP A 232 52.87 10.68 -49.80
C ASP A 232 52.18 9.37 -50.23
N ASP A 233 51.09 8.96 -49.55
CA ASP A 233 50.31 7.74 -49.80
C ASP A 233 48.84 7.98 -49.60
N PRO A 234 48.12 8.49 -50.60
CA PRO A 234 46.68 8.78 -50.53
C PRO A 234 45.80 7.54 -50.27
N GLU A 235 46.19 6.36 -50.74
CA GLU A 235 45.43 5.13 -50.56
C GLU A 235 45.45 4.72 -49.09
N ARG A 236 46.57 4.79 -48.43
CA ARG A 236 46.73 4.51 -47.00
C ARG A 236 46.03 5.53 -46.10
N ALA A 237 45.97 6.80 -46.53
CA ALA A 237 45.20 7.83 -45.87
C ALA A 237 43.71 7.53 -45.96
N GLN A 238 43.22 7.02 -47.07
CA GLN A 238 41.84 6.65 -47.32
C GLN A 238 41.42 5.43 -46.48
N GLU A 239 42.30 4.43 -46.33
CA GLU A 239 42.07 3.28 -45.42
C GLU A 239 41.94 3.74 -43.95
N ALA A 240 42.81 4.63 -43.48
CA ALA A 240 42.76 5.17 -42.12
C ALA A 240 41.51 5.99 -41.87
N LEU A 241 41.01 6.76 -42.83
CA LEU A 241 39.73 7.49 -42.73
C LEU A 241 38.53 6.53 -42.72
N GLY A 242 38.57 5.45 -43.51
CA GLY A 242 37.57 4.39 -43.47
C GLY A 242 37.49 3.72 -42.08
N ALA A 243 38.62 3.50 -41.44
CA ALA A 243 38.67 2.98 -40.07
C ALA A 243 38.07 3.95 -39.05
N VAL A 244 38.18 5.28 -39.23
CA VAL A 244 37.52 6.30 -38.40
C VAL A 244 35.99 6.23 -38.54
N GLU A 245 35.50 6.14 -39.79
CA GLU A 245 34.05 6.03 -40.04
C GLU A 245 33.48 4.75 -39.44
N GLU A 246 34.14 3.65 -39.55
CA GLU A 246 33.69 2.37 -38.99
C GLU A 246 33.74 2.36 -37.47
N ALA A 247 34.75 2.94 -36.83
CA ALA A 247 34.80 3.12 -35.40
C ALA A 247 33.64 4.02 -34.88
N GLY A 248 33.34 5.10 -35.64
CA GLY A 248 32.21 5.98 -35.32
C GLY A 248 30.84 5.28 -35.41
N ARG A 249 30.62 4.47 -36.46
CA ARG A 249 29.39 3.67 -36.59
C ARG A 249 29.23 2.67 -35.45
N ARG A 250 30.30 1.92 -35.15
CA ARG A 250 30.28 0.96 -34.01
C ARG A 250 29.96 1.63 -32.69
N ALA A 251 30.59 2.78 -32.40
CA ALA A 251 30.32 3.54 -31.20
C ALA A 251 28.83 3.97 -31.08
N LEU A 252 28.25 4.47 -32.19
CA LEU A 252 26.87 4.88 -32.24
C LEU A 252 25.89 3.70 -32.03
N ASP A 253 26.19 2.55 -32.60
CA ASP A 253 25.35 1.36 -32.49
C ASP A 253 25.41 0.77 -31.08
N GLU A 254 26.58 0.78 -30.43
CA GLU A 254 26.75 0.35 -29.05
C GLU A 254 26.03 1.28 -28.07
N LEU A 255 26.16 2.60 -28.28
CA LEU A 255 25.38 3.60 -27.49
C LEU A 255 23.87 3.43 -27.64
N ARG A 256 23.39 3.15 -28.88
CA ARG A 256 21.95 2.87 -29.10
C ARG A 256 21.52 1.60 -28.42
N HIS A 257 22.34 0.57 -28.41
CA HIS A 257 22.04 -0.69 -27.72
C HIS A 257 21.93 -0.49 -26.21
N LEU A 258 22.93 0.17 -25.60
CA LEU A 258 22.93 0.49 -24.16
C LEU A 258 21.72 1.37 -23.75
N LEU A 259 21.39 2.38 -24.55
CA LEU A 259 20.21 3.23 -24.31
C LEU A 259 18.88 2.52 -24.61
N GLY A 260 18.88 1.55 -25.54
CA GLY A 260 17.70 0.75 -25.87
C GLY A 260 17.27 -0.17 -24.73
N VAL A 261 18.22 -0.78 -24.03
CA VAL A 261 17.97 -1.62 -22.84
C VAL A 261 17.38 -0.80 -21.68
N LEU A 262 17.65 0.50 -21.62
CA LEU A 262 17.19 1.42 -20.57
C LEU A 262 15.86 2.11 -20.88
N ARG A 263 15.37 2.00 -22.12
CA ARG A 263 14.07 2.58 -22.46
C ARG A 263 12.99 1.61 -21.99
N PRO A 264 12.19 1.97 -20.94
CA PRO A 264 11.01 1.18 -20.64
C PRO A 264 10.16 1.13 -21.92
N GLU A 265 9.62 -0.03 -22.25
CA GLU A 265 8.75 -0.24 -23.42
C GLU A 265 7.54 0.73 -23.48
N THR A 266 7.26 1.44 -22.38
CA THR A 266 6.20 2.45 -22.23
C THR A 266 6.62 3.88 -22.61
N ALA A 267 7.92 4.16 -22.85
CA ALA A 267 8.42 5.53 -23.09
C ALA A 267 8.59 5.90 -24.56
N SER A 268 8.05 5.13 -25.48
CA SER A 268 7.97 5.51 -26.91
C SER A 268 6.78 6.47 -27.14
N GLY A 269 6.68 7.51 -26.31
CA GLY A 269 5.83 8.66 -26.54
C GLY A 269 6.49 9.66 -27.46
N GLU A 270 6.84 9.27 -28.69
CA GLU A 270 6.96 10.25 -29.77
C GLU A 270 5.57 10.79 -30.07
N LEU A 271 5.46 12.13 -30.08
CA LEU A 271 4.27 12.92 -30.38
C LEU A 271 3.85 12.76 -31.87
N GLY A 272 3.74 11.52 -32.34
CA GLY A 272 3.14 11.15 -33.62
C GLY A 272 1.90 10.28 -33.38
N PRO A 273 0.95 10.21 -34.32
CA PRO A 273 -0.16 9.28 -34.22
C PRO A 273 0.41 7.88 -34.03
N GLN A 274 -0.04 7.20 -32.95
CA GLN A 274 0.45 5.84 -32.61
C GLN A 274 0.28 4.94 -33.84
N PRO A 275 1.31 4.18 -34.22
CA PRO A 275 1.22 3.31 -35.38
C PRO A 275 0.14 2.25 -35.14
N ALA A 276 -0.77 2.15 -36.09
CA ALA A 276 -1.92 1.25 -36.08
C ALA A 276 -1.77 0.18 -37.15
N LEU A 277 -2.48 -0.92 -37.03
CA LEU A 277 -2.40 -2.06 -37.95
C LEU A 277 -2.72 -1.66 -39.41
N ASN A 278 -3.57 -0.61 -39.61
CA ASN A 278 -3.84 -0.05 -40.92
C ASN A 278 -2.58 0.50 -41.62
N GLN A 279 -1.50 0.78 -40.88
CA GLN A 279 -0.22 1.24 -41.43
C GLN A 279 0.71 0.07 -41.85
N VAL A 280 0.35 -1.18 -41.56
CA VAL A 280 1.13 -2.35 -42.02
C VAL A 280 1.26 -2.38 -43.54
N ARG A 281 0.22 -1.99 -44.28
CA ARG A 281 0.27 -1.89 -45.73
C ARG A 281 1.36 -0.91 -46.21
N LYS A 282 1.43 0.25 -45.57
CA LYS A 282 2.48 1.25 -45.85
C LYS A 282 3.89 0.74 -45.50
N LEU A 283 4.03 0.02 -44.38
CA LEU A 283 5.29 -0.61 -43.99
C LEU A 283 5.74 -1.65 -45.00
N VAL A 284 4.83 -2.51 -45.48
CA VAL A 284 5.11 -3.51 -46.50
C VAL A 284 5.51 -2.84 -47.85
N ASP A 285 4.85 -1.77 -48.23
CA ASP A 285 5.17 -1.05 -49.45
C ASP A 285 6.57 -0.38 -49.39
N GLN A 286 6.93 0.15 -48.22
CA GLN A 286 8.30 0.66 -47.99
C GLN A 286 9.35 -0.43 -48.12
N LEU A 287 9.11 -1.60 -47.52
CA LEU A 287 10.06 -2.73 -47.59
C LEU A 287 10.13 -3.34 -48.99
N ARG A 288 9.06 -3.33 -49.77
CA ARG A 288 9.08 -3.72 -51.19
C ARG A 288 10.00 -2.80 -52.04
N GLN A 289 10.03 -1.50 -51.68
CA GLN A 289 10.93 -0.54 -52.36
C GLN A 289 12.41 -0.81 -52.07
N THR A 290 12.74 -1.49 -50.97
CA THR A 290 14.11 -1.92 -50.66
C THR A 290 14.47 -3.24 -51.32
N GLY A 291 13.60 -3.82 -52.16
CA GLY A 291 13.87 -5.05 -52.90
C GLY A 291 13.32 -6.34 -52.27
N MET A 292 12.61 -6.25 -51.13
CA MET A 292 12.01 -7.45 -50.52
C MET A 292 10.77 -7.92 -51.28
N SER A 293 10.66 -9.23 -51.52
CA SER A 293 9.46 -9.88 -52.03
C SER A 293 8.47 -10.18 -50.92
N ILE A 294 7.47 -9.32 -50.71
CA ILE A 294 6.47 -9.47 -49.61
C ILE A 294 5.07 -9.57 -50.18
N SER A 295 4.33 -10.61 -49.81
CA SER A 295 2.87 -10.70 -50.02
C SER A 295 2.12 -10.38 -48.73
N LEU A 296 1.10 -9.53 -48.80
CA LEU A 296 0.27 -9.16 -47.65
C LEU A 296 -1.17 -9.59 -47.93
N ASP A 297 -1.72 -10.43 -47.10
CA ASP A 297 -3.13 -10.83 -47.03
C ASP A 297 -3.69 -10.32 -45.67
N ALA A 298 -4.50 -9.28 -45.73
CA ALA A 298 -5.01 -8.63 -44.52
C ALA A 298 -6.53 -8.55 -44.60
N ASN A 299 -7.20 -9.39 -43.80
CA ASN A 299 -8.65 -9.41 -43.60
C ASN A 299 -8.97 -9.08 -42.17
N VAL A 300 -8.82 -7.80 -41.81
CA VAL A 300 -8.98 -7.30 -40.46
C VAL A 300 -10.03 -6.21 -40.41
N PRO A 301 -10.91 -6.13 -39.39
CA PRO A 301 -11.87 -5.07 -39.21
C PRO A 301 -11.22 -3.68 -39.17
N SER A 302 -11.96 -2.65 -39.52
CA SER A 302 -11.49 -1.28 -39.48
C SER A 302 -11.29 -0.72 -38.06
N GLU A 303 -11.86 -1.36 -37.04
CA GLU A 303 -11.79 -0.92 -35.66
C GLU A 303 -11.39 -2.08 -34.74
N LEU A 304 -10.16 -2.05 -34.25
CA LEU A 304 -9.63 -2.91 -33.19
C LEU A 304 -9.44 -2.11 -31.89
N PRO A 305 -9.46 -2.77 -30.71
CA PRO A 305 -9.07 -2.11 -29.48
C PRO A 305 -7.64 -1.53 -29.61
N VAL A 306 -7.45 -0.27 -29.18
CA VAL A 306 -6.20 0.49 -29.39
C VAL A 306 -4.94 -0.28 -28.97
N ARG A 307 -5.02 -1.07 -27.91
CA ARG A 307 -3.90 -1.90 -27.45
C ARG A 307 -3.59 -3.05 -28.40
N VAL A 308 -4.61 -3.74 -28.91
CA VAL A 308 -4.45 -4.84 -29.87
C VAL A 308 -3.86 -4.32 -31.15
N ASP A 309 -4.37 -3.21 -31.65
CA ASP A 309 -3.95 -2.53 -32.88
C ASP A 309 -2.44 -2.19 -32.84
N LEU A 310 -1.97 -1.56 -31.76
CA LEU A 310 -0.57 -1.22 -31.56
C LEU A 310 0.35 -2.46 -31.44
N PHE A 311 -0.07 -3.47 -30.67
CA PHE A 311 0.73 -4.69 -30.47
C PHE A 311 0.84 -5.48 -31.78
N ALA A 312 -0.26 -5.60 -32.52
CA ALA A 312 -0.28 -6.27 -33.81
C ALA A 312 0.65 -5.62 -34.82
N TYR A 313 0.64 -4.27 -34.91
CA TYR A 313 1.59 -3.54 -35.76
C TYR A 313 3.06 -3.84 -35.38
N ARG A 314 3.38 -3.81 -34.10
CA ARG A 314 4.75 -4.07 -33.61
C ARG A 314 5.22 -5.50 -33.93
N ILE A 315 4.36 -6.50 -33.75
CA ILE A 315 4.67 -7.89 -34.06
C ILE A 315 5.04 -8.04 -35.53
N VAL A 316 4.21 -7.46 -36.43
CA VAL A 316 4.51 -7.51 -37.86
C VAL A 316 5.77 -6.74 -38.22
N GLN A 317 6.00 -5.58 -37.63
CA GLN A 317 7.20 -4.76 -37.84
C GLN A 317 8.46 -5.51 -37.43
N GLU A 318 8.47 -6.11 -36.25
CA GLU A 318 9.61 -6.88 -35.74
C GLU A 318 9.87 -8.12 -36.58
N ALA A 319 8.83 -8.87 -36.95
CA ALA A 319 8.96 -10.03 -37.81
C ALA A 319 9.55 -9.67 -39.20
N LEU A 320 9.06 -8.59 -39.84
CA LEU A 320 9.60 -8.14 -41.12
C LEU A 320 11.03 -7.60 -41.01
N THR A 321 11.37 -6.95 -39.90
CA THR A 321 12.74 -6.51 -39.59
C THR A 321 13.67 -7.71 -39.43
N ASN A 322 13.21 -8.78 -38.79
CA ASN A 322 14.00 -10.01 -38.62
C ASN A 322 14.23 -10.70 -39.98
N VAL A 323 13.22 -10.76 -40.83
CA VAL A 323 13.40 -11.29 -42.21
C VAL A 323 14.39 -10.45 -43.00
N LEU A 324 14.34 -9.12 -42.92
CA LEU A 324 15.29 -8.22 -43.61
C LEU A 324 16.73 -8.45 -43.16
N LYS A 325 16.96 -8.71 -41.85
CA LYS A 325 18.30 -8.93 -41.28
C LYS A 325 18.83 -10.34 -41.54
N HIS A 326 17.97 -11.34 -41.59
CA HIS A 326 18.35 -12.76 -41.52
C HIS A 326 17.85 -13.61 -42.67
N GLY A 327 16.87 -13.17 -43.46
CA GLY A 327 16.22 -13.97 -44.50
C GLY A 327 17.03 -14.15 -45.79
N GLY A 328 18.04 -13.31 -46.03
CA GLY A 328 18.83 -13.34 -47.28
C GLY A 328 18.14 -12.59 -48.44
N VAL A 329 18.90 -12.39 -49.55
CA VAL A 329 18.52 -11.49 -50.66
C VAL A 329 17.35 -12.02 -51.49
N ASP A 330 17.11 -13.34 -51.52
CA ASP A 330 16.07 -14.00 -52.33
C ASP A 330 14.84 -14.47 -51.49
N ALA A 331 14.78 -14.09 -50.23
CA ALA A 331 13.68 -14.52 -49.35
C ALA A 331 12.32 -13.92 -49.78
N THR A 332 11.32 -14.79 -49.96
CA THR A 332 9.93 -14.38 -50.17
C THR A 332 9.19 -14.44 -48.87
N THR A 333 8.55 -13.34 -48.46
CA THR A 333 7.81 -13.24 -47.21
C THR A 333 6.33 -13.16 -47.45
N ARG A 334 5.54 -13.89 -46.64
CA ARG A 334 4.08 -13.78 -46.61
C ARG A 334 3.62 -13.32 -45.24
N VAL A 335 2.84 -12.26 -45.21
CA VAL A 335 2.17 -11.75 -44.02
C VAL A 335 0.68 -12.00 -44.16
N ARG A 336 0.08 -12.74 -43.24
CA ARG A 336 -1.36 -12.98 -43.15
C ARG A 336 -1.89 -12.43 -41.83
N LEU A 337 -2.94 -11.62 -41.94
CA LEU A 337 -3.65 -11.05 -40.81
C LEU A 337 -5.12 -11.40 -40.97
N GLU A 338 -5.68 -12.14 -40.03
CA GLU A 338 -7.06 -12.62 -40.08
C GLU A 338 -7.73 -12.48 -38.72
N GLU A 339 -8.95 -11.92 -38.70
CA GLU A 339 -9.77 -11.96 -37.49
C GLU A 339 -10.81 -13.05 -37.63
N ALA A 340 -10.82 -13.95 -36.63
CA ALA A 340 -11.80 -15.02 -36.52
C ALA A 340 -12.20 -15.21 -35.05
N ASP A 341 -13.49 -15.33 -34.78
CA ASP A 341 -14.05 -15.60 -33.46
C ASP A 341 -13.60 -14.63 -32.35
N GLY A 342 -13.39 -13.34 -32.69
CA GLY A 342 -12.92 -12.33 -31.74
C GLY A 342 -11.42 -12.41 -31.40
N HIS A 343 -10.64 -13.15 -32.19
CA HIS A 343 -9.19 -13.27 -32.08
C HIS A 343 -8.53 -12.75 -33.35
N LEU A 344 -7.38 -12.08 -33.19
CA LEU A 344 -6.55 -11.65 -34.30
C LEU A 344 -5.37 -12.62 -34.47
N ASP A 345 -5.38 -13.35 -35.59
CA ASP A 345 -4.30 -14.23 -35.97
C ASP A 345 -3.30 -13.49 -36.86
N ILE A 346 -2.02 -13.56 -36.50
CA ILE A 346 -0.92 -12.94 -37.22
C ILE A 346 0.07 -14.02 -37.60
N GLU A 347 0.23 -14.24 -38.90
CA GLU A 347 1.16 -15.21 -39.46
C GLU A 347 2.17 -14.50 -40.36
N VAL A 348 3.46 -14.67 -40.08
CA VAL A 348 4.54 -14.17 -40.95
C VAL A 348 5.44 -15.36 -41.29
N THR A 349 5.45 -15.74 -42.56
CA THR A 349 6.26 -16.84 -43.08
C THR A 349 7.26 -16.33 -44.11
N ASP A 350 8.49 -16.81 -44.04
CA ASP A 350 9.52 -16.52 -45.03
C ASP A 350 10.18 -17.80 -45.56
N THR A 351 10.79 -17.71 -46.74
CA THR A 351 11.52 -18.81 -47.39
C THR A 351 13.03 -18.68 -47.16
N GLY A 352 13.49 -17.81 -46.25
CA GLY A 352 14.90 -17.58 -45.97
C GLY A 352 15.55 -18.73 -45.22
N LEU A 353 16.91 -18.75 -45.21
CA LEU A 353 17.72 -19.72 -44.49
C LEU A 353 17.72 -19.41 -42.95
N SER A 354 16.56 -19.48 -42.31
CA SER A 354 16.48 -19.30 -40.85
C SER A 354 16.79 -20.61 -40.12
N LEU A 355 17.73 -20.55 -39.17
CA LEU A 355 18.08 -21.67 -38.28
C LEU A 355 17.18 -21.75 -37.04
N ILE A 356 16.14 -20.92 -36.92
CA ILE A 356 15.29 -20.85 -35.76
C ILE A 356 13.81 -20.99 -36.18
N HIS A 357 13.22 -22.16 -35.88
CA HIS A 357 11.79 -22.39 -35.97
C HIS A 357 11.14 -21.95 -34.66
N ILE A 358 10.52 -20.75 -34.62
CA ILE A 358 9.67 -20.34 -33.52
C ILE A 358 8.22 -20.52 -33.98
N SER A 359 7.60 -21.63 -33.59
CA SER A 359 6.18 -21.89 -33.77
C SER A 359 5.47 -21.78 -32.43
N GLU A 360 5.34 -20.58 -31.89
CA GLU A 360 4.39 -20.31 -30.79
C GLU A 360 3.25 -19.45 -31.32
N PRO A 361 2.01 -19.96 -31.36
CA PRO A 361 0.85 -19.13 -31.68
C PRO A 361 0.59 -18.18 -30.51
N THR A 362 0.96 -16.91 -30.67
CA THR A 362 0.61 -15.87 -29.70
C THR A 362 -0.88 -15.52 -29.86
N ARG A 363 -1.72 -16.05 -28.98
CA ARG A 363 -3.14 -15.68 -28.90
C ARG A 363 -3.27 -14.47 -27.98
N LEU A 364 -3.67 -13.33 -28.54
CA LEU A 364 -4.02 -12.12 -27.79
C LEU A 364 -5.51 -12.16 -27.48
N HIS A 365 -5.86 -12.20 -26.20
CA HIS A 365 -7.24 -12.11 -25.70
C HIS A 365 -7.63 -10.68 -25.41
#